data_366fe0e6f9e210ba32fa0546c1faacf8
#
_entry.id   366fe0e6f9e210ba32fa0546c1faacf8
#
_cell.length_a   1.000
_cell.length_b   1.000
_cell.length_c   1.000
_cell.angle_alpha   90.00
_cell.angle_beta   90.00
_cell.angle_gamma   90.00
#
_symmetry.space_group_name_H-M   'P 1'
#
loop_
_entity.id
_entity.type
_entity.pdbx_description
1 polymer ?
#
loop_
_entity_poly.entity_id
_entity_poly.type
_entity_poly.pdbx_seq_one_letter_code
_entity_poly.pdbx_strand_id
1 'polypeptide(L)'
;ATPDHWHALNAIDAMEAGADLYLQKPISVDVVESQAILAAARKLGRVVQIGTQRRSTPHLVEARDRFIREGKLGKIALVEIYCYYHMRFRGNPPDVDPPKHLDWDMYVGPAPMRPYCDMPWRALMEFSNGIVGDMCIHMLDMVRWMMGLGWPKRISSSGGIFVDKQSKANTSDTQTVTFDYDDLAIVWQHRSWGAPPDPKYPWGATFYGDRGTLKASVMSYDFIPQGKGEPVHKDVEYELEQYPEDKTEPRLERHVAPAIRRHMLDLLAAIEKRGRPVADVEEGAISTACCILGNIAAQLGRTLTWDPAKWQVVGDEEANRLLRRPYRQPWVHPEPAKYA
;
A
#
# COMPACT_ATOMS: atom_id res chain seq x y z
N ALA A 1 16.16 -6.17 -4.63
CA ALA A 1 14.71 -6.14 -4.53
C ALA A 1 14.22 -7.56 -4.22
N THR A 2 13.31 -7.69 -3.28
CA THR A 2 12.79 -8.97 -2.79
C THR A 2 11.25 -8.95 -2.80
N PRO A 3 10.58 -10.11 -2.72
CA PRO A 3 9.16 -10.17 -2.39
C PRO A 3 8.86 -9.58 -0.99
N ASP A 4 7.60 -9.25 -0.74
CA ASP A 4 7.18 -8.50 0.47
C ASP A 4 7.57 -9.18 1.78
N HIS A 5 7.53 -10.52 1.84
CA HIS A 5 7.85 -11.29 3.06
C HIS A 5 9.32 -11.22 3.50
N TRP A 6 10.19 -10.69 2.66
CA TRP A 6 11.59 -10.44 3.00
C TRP A 6 11.86 -9.00 3.44
N HIS A 7 10.89 -8.09 3.27
CA HIS A 7 11.13 -6.67 3.50
C HIS A 7 11.59 -6.38 4.94
N ALA A 8 10.94 -7.01 5.94
CA ALA A 8 11.23 -6.71 7.33
C ALA A 8 12.65 -7.08 7.74
N LEU A 9 13.08 -8.31 7.47
CA LEU A 9 14.42 -8.77 7.81
C LEU A 9 15.49 -7.94 7.08
N ASN A 10 15.35 -7.78 5.76
CA ASN A 10 16.32 -7.03 4.97
C ASN A 10 16.40 -5.55 5.37
N ALA A 11 15.26 -4.91 5.68
CA ALA A 11 15.26 -3.52 6.11
C ALA A 11 15.93 -3.33 7.47
N ILE A 12 15.65 -4.21 8.42
CA ILE A 12 16.22 -4.15 9.77
C ILE A 12 17.74 -4.39 9.71
N ASP A 13 18.19 -5.44 9.01
CA ASP A 13 19.62 -5.76 8.86
C ASP A 13 20.38 -4.59 8.21
N ALA A 14 19.80 -3.98 7.16
CA ALA A 14 20.42 -2.84 6.51
C ALA A 14 20.49 -1.60 7.43
N MET A 15 19.45 -1.34 8.24
CA MET A 15 19.48 -0.25 9.22
C MET A 15 20.48 -0.51 10.35
N GLU A 16 20.62 -1.73 10.83
CA GLU A 16 21.65 -2.13 11.81
C GLU A 16 23.05 -1.97 11.23
N ALA A 17 23.24 -2.24 9.92
CA ALA A 17 24.50 -1.99 9.21
C ALA A 17 24.76 -0.49 8.94
N GLY A 18 23.84 0.40 9.29
CA GLY A 18 24.03 1.84 9.20
C GLY A 18 23.41 2.52 7.97
N ALA A 19 22.64 1.80 7.14
CA ALA A 19 22.05 2.36 5.94
C ALA A 19 20.77 3.17 6.22
N ASP A 20 20.58 4.26 5.47
CA ASP A 20 19.29 4.89 5.23
C ASP A 20 18.62 4.19 4.05
N LEU A 21 17.29 4.15 3.98
CA LEU A 21 16.59 3.24 3.08
C LEU A 21 15.54 3.92 2.21
N TYR A 22 15.44 3.46 0.97
CA TYR A 22 14.21 3.46 0.21
C TYR A 22 13.58 2.06 0.33
N LEU A 23 12.54 1.93 1.14
CA LEU A 23 11.86 0.66 1.38
C LEU A 23 10.59 0.56 0.55
N GLN A 24 10.46 -0.51 -0.24
CA GLN A 24 9.27 -0.69 -1.08
C GLN A 24 8.03 -1.03 -0.24
N LYS A 25 6.87 -0.60 -0.74
CA LYS A 25 5.53 -0.93 -0.19
C LYS A 25 5.08 -2.35 -0.63
N PRO A 26 4.25 -3.04 0.16
CA PRO A 26 4.03 -2.82 1.60
C PRO A 26 5.32 -3.08 2.37
N ILE A 27 5.51 -2.39 3.49
CA ILE A 27 6.81 -2.52 4.20
C ILE A 27 7.00 -3.89 4.86
N SER A 28 5.91 -4.64 5.02
CA SER A 28 5.89 -5.91 5.74
C SER A 28 4.71 -6.78 5.30
N VAL A 29 4.69 -8.04 5.74
CA VAL A 29 3.56 -8.95 5.53
C VAL A 29 2.71 -9.16 6.77
N ASP A 30 3.15 -8.67 7.94
CA ASP A 30 2.36 -8.65 9.16
C ASP A 30 2.53 -7.34 9.95
N VAL A 31 1.69 -7.12 10.97
CA VAL A 31 1.65 -5.85 11.71
C VAL A 31 2.84 -5.72 12.65
N VAL A 32 3.28 -6.82 13.27
CA VAL A 32 4.42 -6.82 14.21
C VAL A 32 5.73 -6.50 13.48
N GLU A 33 5.90 -7.00 12.25
CA GLU A 33 7.01 -6.61 11.36
C GLU A 33 7.01 -5.09 11.09
N SER A 34 5.83 -4.52 10.74
CA SER A 34 5.72 -3.06 10.53
C SER A 34 6.15 -2.28 11.75
N GLN A 35 5.72 -2.71 12.94
CA GLN A 35 6.08 -2.11 14.21
C GLN A 35 7.59 -2.24 14.49
N ALA A 36 8.19 -3.39 14.19
CA ALA A 36 9.62 -3.62 14.40
C ALA A 36 10.49 -2.75 13.46
N ILE A 37 10.10 -2.62 12.18
CA ILE A 37 10.77 -1.73 11.22
C ILE A 37 10.72 -0.28 11.71
N LEU A 38 9.55 0.19 12.14
CA LEU A 38 9.38 1.55 12.67
C LEU A 38 10.25 1.77 13.91
N ALA A 39 10.21 0.85 14.87
CA ALA A 39 11.01 0.93 16.10
C ALA A 39 12.52 0.94 15.78
N ALA A 40 12.99 0.06 14.89
CA ALA A 40 14.38 0.00 14.48
C ALA A 40 14.83 1.31 13.80
N ALA A 41 14.03 1.85 12.86
CA ALA A 41 14.34 3.10 12.18
C ALA A 41 14.51 4.26 13.18
N ARG A 42 13.60 4.37 14.15
CA ARG A 42 13.66 5.43 15.19
C ARG A 42 14.84 5.24 16.13
N LYS A 43 15.06 4.04 16.67
CA LYS A 43 16.16 3.73 17.59
C LYS A 43 17.52 3.95 16.99
N LEU A 44 17.70 3.50 15.75
CA LEU A 44 18.97 3.59 15.02
C LEU A 44 19.17 4.95 14.34
N GLY A 45 18.18 5.86 14.40
CA GLY A 45 18.24 7.18 13.78
C GLY A 45 18.35 7.12 12.25
N ARG A 46 17.73 6.11 11.59
CA ARG A 46 17.78 5.95 10.14
C ARG A 46 16.67 6.70 9.44
N VAL A 47 17.00 7.28 8.29
CA VAL A 47 16.02 7.88 7.40
C VAL A 47 15.48 6.79 6.49
N VAL A 48 14.17 6.55 6.55
CA VAL A 48 13.52 5.50 5.75
C VAL A 48 12.34 6.11 5.03
N GLN A 49 12.39 6.11 3.71
CA GLN A 49 11.28 6.51 2.84
C GLN A 49 10.61 5.30 2.22
N ILE A 50 9.29 5.30 2.26
CA ILE A 50 8.48 4.20 1.73
C ILE A 50 8.09 4.46 0.29
N GLY A 51 8.05 3.41 -0.53
CA GLY A 51 7.69 3.46 -1.95
C GLY A 51 6.22 3.81 -2.23
N THR A 52 5.65 4.77 -1.49
CA THR A 52 4.30 5.34 -1.71
C THR A 52 4.40 6.67 -2.45
N GLN A 53 4.98 6.64 -3.64
CA GLN A 53 5.35 7.80 -4.44
C GLN A 53 4.18 8.68 -4.89
N ARG A 54 2.92 8.32 -4.60
CA ARG A 54 1.76 9.18 -4.84
C ARG A 54 1.83 10.48 -4.07
N ARG A 55 2.50 10.50 -2.92
CA ARG A 55 2.81 11.69 -2.12
C ARG A 55 3.72 12.70 -2.84
N SER A 56 4.42 12.29 -3.89
CA SER A 56 5.32 13.13 -4.69
C SER A 56 4.82 13.34 -6.12
N THR A 57 3.62 12.88 -6.47
CA THR A 57 3.03 13.02 -7.80
C THR A 57 2.57 14.46 -8.02
N PRO A 58 3.09 15.20 -9.03
CA PRO A 58 2.85 16.64 -9.17
C PRO A 58 1.38 17.05 -9.18
N HIS A 59 0.57 16.43 -10.04
CA HIS A 59 -0.87 16.77 -10.13
C HIS A 59 -1.66 16.35 -8.88
N LEU A 60 -1.21 15.33 -8.13
CA LEU A 60 -1.84 14.95 -6.86
C LEU A 60 -1.48 15.92 -5.73
N VAL A 61 -0.25 16.47 -5.74
CA VAL A 61 0.14 17.56 -4.83
C VAL A 61 -0.73 18.79 -5.09
N GLU A 62 -0.90 19.16 -6.36
CA GLU A 62 -1.79 20.27 -6.75
C GLU A 62 -3.24 20.02 -6.33
N ALA A 63 -3.78 18.82 -6.60
CA ALA A 63 -5.15 18.46 -6.22
C ALA A 63 -5.38 18.56 -4.71
N ARG A 64 -4.42 18.05 -3.90
CA ARG A 64 -4.47 18.18 -2.44
C ARG A 64 -4.51 19.64 -2.00
N ASP A 65 -3.56 20.45 -2.47
CA ASP A 65 -3.38 21.81 -1.99
C ASP A 65 -4.56 22.69 -2.43
N ARG A 66 -4.99 22.56 -3.69
CA ARG A 66 -6.01 23.41 -4.31
C ARG A 66 -7.45 23.03 -3.91
N PHE A 67 -7.77 21.76 -3.68
CA PHE A 67 -9.16 21.34 -3.47
C PHE A 67 -9.45 20.85 -2.06
N ILE A 68 -8.48 20.18 -1.42
CA ILE A 68 -8.67 19.65 -0.06
C ILE A 68 -8.25 20.70 0.98
N ARG A 69 -7.00 21.21 0.92
CA ARG A 69 -6.47 22.15 1.90
C ARG A 69 -7.15 23.53 1.85
N GLU A 70 -7.50 24.00 0.66
CA GLU A 70 -8.27 25.24 0.50
C GLU A 70 -9.78 25.06 0.82
N GLY A 71 -10.21 23.85 1.17
CA GLY A 71 -11.59 23.55 1.58
C GLY A 71 -12.64 23.65 0.45
N LYS A 72 -12.23 23.55 -0.83
CA LYS A 72 -13.15 23.62 -1.97
C LYS A 72 -14.12 22.46 -2.06
N LEU A 73 -13.74 21.29 -1.51
CA LEU A 73 -14.64 20.14 -1.38
C LEU A 73 -15.67 20.31 -0.26
N GLY A 74 -15.45 21.24 0.68
CA GLY A 74 -16.26 21.34 1.89
C GLY A 74 -16.00 20.17 2.86
N LYS A 75 -17.05 19.70 3.55
CA LYS A 75 -16.95 18.54 4.45
C LYS A 75 -16.93 17.27 3.64
N ILE A 76 -15.84 16.51 3.74
CA ILE A 76 -15.69 15.19 3.09
C ILE A 76 -16.09 14.13 4.11
N ALA A 77 -17.11 13.33 3.82
CA ALA A 77 -17.59 12.26 4.70
C ALA A 77 -17.37 10.86 4.14
N LEU A 78 -17.12 10.74 2.84
CA LEU A 78 -16.86 9.49 2.16
C LEU A 78 -15.73 9.65 1.15
N VAL A 79 -14.80 8.70 1.16
CA VAL A 79 -13.83 8.52 0.07
C VAL A 79 -13.90 7.08 -0.41
N GLU A 80 -14.13 6.90 -1.68
CA GLU A 80 -14.01 5.59 -2.34
C GLU A 80 -12.61 5.47 -2.95
N ILE A 81 -11.91 4.39 -2.62
CA ILE A 81 -10.63 4.01 -3.23
C ILE A 81 -10.80 2.64 -3.88
N TYR A 82 -10.23 2.45 -5.06
CA TYR A 82 -10.58 1.26 -5.85
C TYR A 82 -9.49 0.84 -6.83
N CYS A 83 -9.56 -0.48 -7.22
CA CYS A 83 -8.79 -1.05 -8.31
C CYS A 83 -9.68 -2.06 -9.07
N TYR A 84 -9.98 -1.76 -10.32
CA TYR A 84 -10.92 -2.53 -11.14
C TYR A 84 -10.29 -3.12 -12.40
N TYR A 85 -8.97 -3.19 -12.47
CA TYR A 85 -8.31 -3.94 -13.53
C TYR A 85 -7.79 -5.29 -13.03
N HIS A 86 -7.58 -6.21 -13.97
CA HIS A 86 -7.33 -7.61 -13.65
C HIS A 86 -5.89 -7.83 -13.17
N MET A 87 -5.69 -7.81 -11.85
CA MET A 87 -4.38 -8.01 -11.22
C MET A 87 -4.14 -9.44 -10.76
N ARG A 88 -5.22 -10.20 -10.48
CA ARG A 88 -5.09 -11.55 -9.95
C ARG A 88 -4.59 -12.53 -10.99
N PHE A 89 -3.61 -13.34 -10.63
CA PHE A 89 -3.16 -14.45 -11.45
C PHE A 89 -4.24 -15.54 -11.55
N ARG A 90 -4.53 -16.00 -12.76
CA ARG A 90 -5.60 -16.97 -13.06
C ARG A 90 -5.09 -18.35 -13.45
N GLY A 91 -3.77 -18.50 -13.60
CA GLY A 91 -3.16 -19.76 -13.99
C GLY A 91 -3.23 -20.83 -12.89
N ASN A 92 -3.06 -22.08 -13.32
CA ASN A 92 -2.98 -23.24 -12.43
C ASN A 92 -1.79 -24.13 -12.83
N PRO A 93 -0.53 -23.59 -12.80
CA PRO A 93 0.64 -24.36 -13.18
C PRO A 93 0.86 -25.55 -12.25
N PRO A 94 1.42 -26.66 -12.76
CA PRO A 94 1.77 -27.79 -11.92
C PRO A 94 2.89 -27.45 -10.93
N ASP A 95 2.95 -28.18 -9.82
CA ASP A 95 4.12 -28.18 -8.96
C ASP A 95 5.24 -28.92 -9.67
N VAL A 96 6.42 -28.31 -9.70
CA VAL A 96 7.61 -28.84 -10.38
C VAL A 96 8.85 -28.56 -9.53
N ASP A 97 9.99 -29.14 -9.90
CA ASP A 97 11.27 -28.79 -9.28
C ASP A 97 11.62 -27.33 -9.63
N PRO A 98 12.19 -26.57 -8.68
CA PRO A 98 12.62 -25.20 -8.96
C PRO A 98 13.74 -25.17 -10.01
N PRO A 99 13.83 -24.11 -10.84
CA PRO A 99 14.91 -23.95 -11.79
C PRO A 99 16.28 -24.02 -11.09
N LYS A 100 17.29 -24.63 -11.73
CA LYS A 100 18.62 -24.86 -11.14
C LYS A 100 19.34 -23.58 -10.65
N HIS A 101 18.99 -22.41 -11.19
CA HIS A 101 19.54 -21.12 -10.80
C HIS A 101 18.78 -20.45 -9.64
N LEU A 102 17.70 -21.03 -9.18
CA LEU A 102 16.87 -20.51 -8.09
C LEU A 102 17.08 -21.33 -6.82
N ASP A 103 17.62 -20.70 -5.79
CA ASP A 103 17.60 -21.24 -4.43
C ASP A 103 16.19 -21.05 -3.86
N TRP A 104 15.36 -22.09 -3.99
CA TRP A 104 13.97 -22.05 -3.56
C TRP A 104 13.82 -21.96 -2.04
N ASP A 105 14.72 -22.59 -1.28
CA ASP A 105 14.71 -22.50 0.18
C ASP A 105 14.96 -21.07 0.65
N MET A 106 15.97 -20.40 0.10
CA MET A 106 16.27 -19.00 0.38
C MET A 106 15.18 -18.07 -0.17
N TYR A 107 14.59 -18.36 -1.33
CA TYR A 107 13.49 -17.56 -1.87
C TYR A 107 12.27 -17.57 -0.97
N VAL A 108 11.84 -18.75 -0.50
CA VAL A 108 10.74 -18.93 0.46
C VAL A 108 11.07 -18.27 1.80
N GLY A 109 12.32 -18.40 2.26
CA GLY A 109 12.81 -17.72 3.45
C GLY A 109 11.94 -17.94 4.69
N PRO A 110 11.53 -16.84 5.37
CA PRO A 110 10.74 -16.92 6.60
C PRO A 110 9.30 -17.42 6.40
N ALA A 111 8.80 -17.43 5.16
CA ALA A 111 7.44 -17.91 4.87
C ALA A 111 7.32 -19.43 5.02
N PRO A 112 6.11 -19.97 5.21
CA PRO A 112 5.89 -21.41 5.21
C PRO A 112 6.37 -22.06 3.91
N MET A 113 7.08 -23.19 4.01
CA MET A 113 7.56 -23.92 2.84
C MET A 113 6.40 -24.44 2.00
N ARG A 114 6.53 -24.30 0.70
CA ARG A 114 5.59 -24.80 -0.30
C ARG A 114 6.32 -25.37 -1.51
N PRO A 115 5.70 -26.27 -2.27
CA PRO A 115 6.22 -26.69 -3.58
C PRO A 115 6.39 -25.48 -4.52
N TYR A 116 7.42 -25.54 -5.37
CA TYR A 116 7.59 -24.55 -6.42
C TYR A 116 6.56 -24.77 -7.53
N CYS A 117 5.94 -23.67 -7.96
CA CYS A 117 5.17 -23.60 -9.20
C CYS A 117 5.43 -22.23 -9.85
N ASP A 118 5.37 -22.16 -11.18
CA ASP A 118 5.66 -20.94 -11.93
C ASP A 118 4.51 -19.93 -11.80
N MET A 119 4.44 -19.30 -10.63
CA MET A 119 3.45 -18.28 -10.29
C MET A 119 4.11 -17.02 -9.78
N PRO A 120 3.54 -15.84 -10.08
CA PRO A 120 3.97 -14.61 -9.46
C PRO A 120 3.78 -14.68 -7.93
N TRP A 121 4.78 -14.29 -7.16
CA TRP A 121 4.72 -14.30 -5.69
C TRP A 121 3.54 -13.48 -5.12
N ARG A 122 3.12 -12.42 -5.84
CA ARG A 122 1.94 -11.61 -5.48
C ARG A 122 0.62 -12.37 -5.52
N ALA A 123 0.59 -13.51 -6.19
CA ALA A 123 -0.59 -14.38 -6.22
C ALA A 123 -0.78 -15.22 -4.93
N LEU A 124 0.22 -15.19 -4.04
CA LEU A 124 0.33 -16.08 -2.90
C LEU A 124 0.38 -15.28 -1.59
N MET A 125 -0.58 -15.52 -0.71
CA MET A 125 -0.67 -14.85 0.58
C MET A 125 0.52 -15.15 1.51
N GLU A 126 1.21 -16.24 1.31
CA GLU A 126 2.44 -16.59 2.03
C GLU A 126 3.56 -15.56 1.80
N PHE A 127 3.59 -14.96 0.61
CA PHE A 127 4.64 -14.02 0.19
C PHE A 127 4.18 -12.57 0.10
N SER A 128 2.87 -12.31 0.25
CA SER A 128 2.25 -11.00 0.03
C SER A 128 1.06 -10.73 0.96
N ASN A 129 0.39 -9.63 0.73
CA ASN A 129 -0.91 -9.29 1.34
C ASN A 129 -2.03 -9.18 0.28
N GLY A 130 -1.85 -9.86 -0.86
CA GLY A 130 -2.81 -9.84 -1.95
C GLY A 130 -3.01 -8.45 -2.57
N ILE A 131 -4.11 -8.26 -3.28
CA ILE A 131 -4.41 -7.01 -3.98
C ILE A 131 -4.61 -5.83 -2.99
N VAL A 132 -5.12 -6.10 -1.80
CA VAL A 132 -5.24 -5.07 -0.74
C VAL A 132 -3.85 -4.54 -0.35
N GLY A 133 -2.89 -5.42 -0.08
CA GLY A 133 -1.52 -5.01 0.24
C GLY A 133 -0.76 -4.39 -0.94
N ASP A 134 -1.05 -4.82 -2.17
CA ASP A 134 -0.34 -4.33 -3.36
C ASP A 134 -0.92 -3.01 -3.89
N MET A 135 -2.25 -2.89 -4.02
CA MET A 135 -2.91 -1.79 -4.72
C MET A 135 -3.67 -0.83 -3.80
N CYS A 136 -4.34 -1.34 -2.76
CA CYS A 136 -5.05 -0.49 -1.81
C CYS A 136 -4.10 0.45 -1.08
N ILE A 137 -2.95 -0.05 -0.67
CA ILE A 137 -1.96 0.74 0.08
C ILE A 137 -1.60 2.05 -0.61
N HIS A 138 -1.46 2.07 -1.94
CA HIS A 138 -1.15 3.30 -2.68
C HIS A 138 -2.26 4.35 -2.58
N MET A 139 -3.52 3.91 -2.66
CA MET A 139 -4.67 4.81 -2.63
C MET A 139 -5.02 5.22 -1.20
N LEU A 140 -4.96 4.28 -0.25
CA LEU A 140 -5.16 4.57 1.16
C LEU A 140 -4.10 5.55 1.69
N ASP A 141 -2.84 5.31 1.38
CA ASP A 141 -1.73 6.19 1.77
C ASP A 141 -1.87 7.59 1.14
N MET A 142 -2.25 7.67 -0.13
CA MET A 142 -2.54 8.93 -0.81
C MET A 142 -3.67 9.71 -0.11
N VAL A 143 -4.80 9.05 0.20
CA VAL A 143 -5.95 9.68 0.87
C VAL A 143 -5.56 10.14 2.27
N ARG A 144 -4.87 9.28 3.04
CA ARG A 144 -4.38 9.65 4.37
C ARG A 144 -3.49 10.89 4.31
N TRP A 145 -2.55 10.95 3.39
CA TRP A 145 -1.68 12.09 3.20
C TRP A 145 -2.43 13.35 2.75
N MET A 146 -3.35 13.23 1.80
CA MET A 146 -4.12 14.38 1.30
C MET A 146 -4.96 15.02 2.40
N MET A 147 -5.55 14.21 3.28
CA MET A 147 -6.48 14.64 4.32
C MET A 147 -5.81 14.77 5.71
N GLY A 148 -4.53 14.42 5.85
CA GLY A 148 -3.82 14.49 7.14
C GLY A 148 -4.32 13.48 8.17
N LEU A 149 -4.68 12.25 7.74
CA LEU A 149 -5.28 11.24 8.59
C LEU A 149 -4.23 10.32 9.23
N GLY A 150 -4.43 9.99 10.50
CA GLY A 150 -3.71 8.94 11.22
C GLY A 150 -4.35 7.56 11.03
N TRP A 151 -4.54 6.84 12.15
CA TRP A 151 -5.18 5.53 12.18
C TRP A 151 -6.71 5.62 12.08
N PRO A 152 -7.38 4.70 11.37
CA PRO A 152 -8.82 4.50 11.51
C PRO A 152 -9.14 3.90 12.88
N LYS A 153 -10.35 4.17 13.39
CA LYS A 153 -10.84 3.60 14.65
C LYS A 153 -11.30 2.16 14.50
N ARG A 154 -11.94 1.85 13.37
CA ARG A 154 -12.47 0.52 13.07
C ARG A 154 -12.15 0.15 11.63
N ILE A 155 -11.99 -1.14 11.41
CA ILE A 155 -11.75 -1.72 10.09
C ILE A 155 -12.67 -2.91 9.93
N SER A 156 -13.46 -2.91 8.86
CA SER A 156 -14.31 -4.03 8.47
C SER A 156 -14.00 -4.45 7.03
N SER A 157 -14.21 -5.73 6.72
CA SER A 157 -13.94 -6.24 5.38
C SER A 157 -14.79 -7.44 5.05
N SER A 158 -15.12 -7.56 3.77
CA SER A 158 -15.74 -8.74 3.18
C SER A 158 -15.15 -9.02 1.81
N GLY A 159 -15.09 -10.29 1.43
CA GLY A 159 -14.53 -10.69 0.15
C GLY A 159 -14.06 -12.13 0.14
N GLY A 160 -13.35 -12.50 -0.91
CA GLY A 160 -12.82 -13.84 -1.08
C GLY A 160 -12.51 -14.18 -2.53
N ILE A 161 -12.43 -15.48 -2.82
CA ILE A 161 -12.30 -16.02 -4.17
C ILE A 161 -13.68 -16.45 -4.63
N PHE A 162 -14.39 -15.56 -5.34
CA PHE A 162 -15.77 -15.78 -5.73
C PHE A 162 -15.92 -16.27 -7.17
N VAL A 163 -15.08 -15.82 -8.06
CA VAL A 163 -15.17 -16.08 -9.50
C VAL A 163 -14.13 -17.09 -9.96
N ASP A 164 -12.86 -16.84 -9.68
CA ASP A 164 -11.76 -17.63 -10.20
C ASP A 164 -11.27 -18.71 -9.20
N LYS A 165 -12.13 -19.72 -9.00
CA LYS A 165 -11.92 -20.80 -8.02
C LYS A 165 -10.96 -21.90 -8.50
N GLN A 166 -10.57 -21.89 -9.77
CA GLN A 166 -9.72 -22.94 -10.36
C GLN A 166 -8.22 -22.60 -10.26
N SER A 167 -7.87 -21.36 -9.99
CA SER A 167 -6.48 -20.93 -9.86
C SER A 167 -5.88 -21.39 -8.53
N LYS A 168 -4.58 -21.72 -8.54
CA LYS A 168 -3.79 -21.93 -7.30
C LYS A 168 -3.51 -20.62 -6.52
N ALA A 169 -3.79 -19.44 -7.12
CA ALA A 169 -3.68 -18.18 -6.41
C ALA A 169 -4.65 -18.18 -5.21
N ASN A 170 -4.14 -17.86 -4.02
CA ASN A 170 -4.94 -17.82 -2.79
C ASN A 170 -5.26 -16.40 -2.31
N THR A 171 -4.94 -15.39 -3.13
CA THR A 171 -5.36 -14.00 -2.91
C THR A 171 -6.81 -13.81 -3.36
N SER A 172 -7.55 -12.90 -2.73
CA SER A 172 -8.94 -12.58 -3.07
C SER A 172 -9.06 -12.04 -4.51
N ASP A 173 -10.12 -12.44 -5.22
CA ASP A 173 -10.48 -11.83 -6.51
C ASP A 173 -11.50 -10.71 -6.35
N THR A 174 -12.13 -10.62 -5.18
CA THR A 174 -13.15 -9.63 -4.82
C THR A 174 -12.99 -9.29 -3.36
N GLN A 175 -12.84 -8.00 -3.03
CA GLN A 175 -12.80 -7.58 -1.63
C GLN A 175 -13.20 -6.11 -1.48
N THR A 176 -13.97 -5.85 -0.43
CA THR A 176 -14.31 -4.50 0.06
C THR A 176 -13.77 -4.35 1.48
N VAL A 177 -13.11 -3.22 1.76
CA VAL A 177 -12.62 -2.88 3.10
C VAL A 177 -13.12 -1.48 3.45
N THR A 178 -13.68 -1.31 4.66
CA THR A 178 -14.05 -0.01 5.19
C THR A 178 -13.09 0.37 6.32
N PHE A 179 -12.51 1.55 6.22
CA PHE A 179 -11.69 2.18 7.23
C PHE A 179 -12.47 3.34 7.83
N ASP A 180 -12.98 3.16 9.06
CA ASP A 180 -13.83 4.14 9.75
C ASP A 180 -12.99 5.08 10.61
N TYR A 181 -13.15 6.38 10.35
CA TYR A 181 -12.70 7.49 11.19
C TYR A 181 -13.92 8.11 11.91
N ASP A 182 -13.75 9.15 12.71
CA ASP A 182 -14.86 9.76 13.45
C ASP A 182 -15.97 10.27 12.53
N ASP A 183 -15.59 11.08 11.54
CA ASP A 183 -16.51 11.77 10.63
C ASP A 183 -16.28 11.41 9.17
N LEU A 184 -15.56 10.32 8.90
CA LEU A 184 -15.16 9.91 7.55
C LEU A 184 -15.11 8.39 7.45
N ALA A 185 -15.66 7.86 6.38
CA ALA A 185 -15.42 6.49 5.93
C ALA A 185 -14.55 6.48 4.66
N ILE A 186 -13.51 5.64 4.64
CA ILE A 186 -12.76 5.32 3.42
C ILE A 186 -13.14 3.89 3.05
N VAL A 187 -13.65 3.70 1.83
CA VAL A 187 -14.09 2.39 1.34
C VAL A 187 -13.18 1.95 0.20
N TRP A 188 -12.46 0.87 0.40
CA TRP A 188 -11.71 0.19 -0.64
C TRP A 188 -12.55 -0.85 -1.34
N GLN A 189 -12.43 -0.93 -2.66
CA GLN A 189 -13.02 -1.99 -3.47
C GLN A 189 -12.02 -2.48 -4.53
N HIS A 190 -11.89 -3.79 -4.65
CA HIS A 190 -11.28 -4.38 -5.83
C HIS A 190 -12.07 -5.59 -6.32
N ARG A 191 -11.98 -5.81 -7.62
CA ARG A 191 -12.36 -7.05 -8.28
C ARG A 191 -11.49 -7.28 -9.50
N SER A 192 -11.11 -8.52 -9.74
CA SER A 192 -10.30 -8.90 -10.90
C SER A 192 -11.14 -9.41 -12.08
N TRP A 193 -12.38 -8.95 -12.18
CA TRP A 193 -13.36 -9.32 -13.19
C TRP A 193 -14.33 -8.16 -13.45
N GLY A 194 -15.01 -8.18 -14.61
CA GLY A 194 -15.93 -7.12 -15.01
C GLY A 194 -15.24 -5.81 -15.41
N ALA A 195 -15.99 -4.88 -15.99
CA ALA A 195 -15.50 -3.56 -16.36
C ALA A 195 -15.52 -2.58 -15.18
N PRO A 196 -14.63 -1.57 -15.15
CA PRO A 196 -14.71 -0.49 -14.16
C PRO A 196 -15.96 0.37 -14.36
N PRO A 197 -16.53 0.93 -13.26
CA PRO A 197 -17.65 1.87 -13.37
C PRO A 197 -17.31 3.12 -14.19
N ASP A 198 -16.07 3.60 -14.07
CA ASP A 198 -15.52 4.70 -14.84
C ASP A 198 -14.22 4.21 -15.51
N PRO A 199 -14.23 4.01 -16.85
CA PRO A 199 -13.05 3.54 -17.59
C PRO A 199 -11.85 4.50 -17.52
N LYS A 200 -12.08 5.80 -17.28
CA LYS A 200 -11.01 6.80 -17.10
C LYS A 200 -10.29 6.62 -15.76
N TYR A 201 -10.98 6.07 -14.77
CA TYR A 201 -10.49 5.88 -13.41
C TYR A 201 -10.59 4.39 -12.98
N PRO A 202 -9.82 3.48 -13.60
CA PRO A 202 -9.86 2.06 -13.20
C PRO A 202 -9.12 1.81 -11.88
N TRP A 203 -8.25 2.72 -11.47
CA TRP A 203 -7.51 2.73 -10.20
C TRP A 203 -7.34 4.16 -9.71
N GLY A 204 -7.89 4.46 -8.55
CA GLY A 204 -7.91 5.82 -8.04
C GLY A 204 -8.67 5.98 -6.73
N ALA A 205 -8.97 7.23 -6.43
CA ALA A 205 -9.81 7.66 -5.32
C ALA A 205 -10.85 8.68 -5.78
N THR A 206 -12.05 8.60 -5.19
CA THR A 206 -13.09 9.61 -5.35
C THR A 206 -13.47 10.17 -3.99
N PHE A 207 -13.24 11.47 -3.78
CA PHE A 207 -13.59 12.19 -2.57
C PHE A 207 -14.94 12.85 -2.76
N TYR A 208 -15.90 12.54 -1.91
CA TYR A 208 -17.24 13.13 -1.92
C TYR A 208 -17.35 14.16 -0.81
N GLY A 209 -17.37 15.43 -1.20
CA GLY A 209 -17.58 16.54 -0.29
C GLY A 209 -18.92 17.22 -0.56
N ASP A 210 -19.42 17.99 0.41
CA ASP A 210 -20.70 18.69 0.32
C ASP A 210 -20.68 19.89 -0.64
N ARG A 211 -19.48 20.29 -1.14
CA ARG A 211 -19.29 21.37 -2.13
C ARG A 211 -18.72 20.88 -3.44
N GLY A 212 -18.33 19.63 -3.57
CA GLY A 212 -17.79 19.10 -4.81
C GLY A 212 -17.28 17.67 -4.68
N THR A 213 -16.91 17.10 -5.82
CA THR A 213 -16.31 15.77 -5.93
C THR A 213 -14.94 15.90 -6.57
N LEU A 214 -13.94 15.22 -6.00
CA LEU A 214 -12.60 15.11 -6.58
C LEU A 214 -12.32 13.65 -6.91
N LYS A 215 -12.10 13.36 -8.20
CA LYS A 215 -11.53 12.08 -8.65
C LYS A 215 -10.04 12.27 -8.83
N ALA A 216 -9.24 11.37 -8.29
CA ALA A 216 -7.78 11.43 -8.34
C ALA A 216 -7.18 10.06 -8.67
N SER A 217 -6.29 10.02 -9.64
CA SER A 217 -5.60 8.81 -10.09
C SER A 217 -4.13 9.09 -10.40
N VAL A 218 -3.40 8.06 -10.79
CA VAL A 218 -2.01 8.21 -11.24
C VAL A 218 -1.87 8.97 -12.56
N MET A 219 -2.95 9.06 -13.34
CA MET A 219 -2.96 9.67 -14.67
C MET A 219 -3.49 11.10 -14.66
N SER A 220 -4.45 11.40 -13.77
CA SER A 220 -5.15 12.69 -13.80
C SER A 220 -5.94 12.92 -12.52
N TYR A 221 -6.45 14.14 -12.37
CA TYR A 221 -7.58 14.43 -11.49
C TYR A 221 -8.69 15.17 -12.22
N ASP A 222 -9.94 15.01 -11.73
CA ASP A 222 -11.10 15.81 -12.08
C ASP A 222 -11.73 16.37 -10.81
N PHE A 223 -11.84 17.69 -10.69
CA PHE A 223 -12.67 18.33 -9.68
C PHE A 223 -13.98 18.79 -10.30
N ILE A 224 -15.10 18.39 -9.69
CA ILE A 224 -16.46 18.69 -10.12
C ILE A 224 -17.14 19.45 -8.98
N PRO A 225 -17.38 20.78 -9.12
CA PRO A 225 -18.03 21.54 -8.07
C PRO A 225 -19.51 21.17 -7.94
N GLN A 226 -20.04 21.20 -6.70
CA GLN A 226 -21.47 21.10 -6.46
C GLN A 226 -22.15 22.42 -6.75
N GLY A 227 -23.09 22.44 -7.69
CA GLY A 227 -23.81 23.66 -8.08
C GLY A 227 -23.04 24.50 -9.12
N LYS A 228 -22.92 25.82 -8.86
CA LYS A 228 -22.28 26.76 -9.80
C LYS A 228 -20.75 26.64 -9.71
N GLY A 229 -20.08 26.54 -10.85
CA GLY A 229 -18.62 26.50 -10.98
C GLY A 229 -18.22 25.68 -12.19
N GLU A 230 -16.99 25.90 -12.67
CA GLU A 230 -16.46 25.13 -13.79
C GLU A 230 -15.69 23.92 -13.27
N PRO A 231 -15.89 22.73 -13.87
CA PRO A 231 -15.06 21.57 -13.61
C PRO A 231 -13.59 21.84 -13.95
N VAL A 232 -12.69 21.25 -13.18
CA VAL A 232 -11.25 21.37 -13.44
C VAL A 232 -10.68 19.98 -13.67
N HIS A 233 -9.99 19.83 -14.81
CA HIS A 233 -9.28 18.65 -15.18
C HIS A 233 -7.79 18.93 -15.29
N LYS A 234 -6.96 17.95 -14.87
CA LYS A 234 -5.52 17.98 -15.12
C LYS A 234 -4.98 16.58 -15.31
N ASP A 235 -4.28 16.38 -16.42
CA ASP A 235 -3.52 15.16 -16.69
C ASP A 235 -2.13 15.20 -16.05
N VAL A 236 -1.49 14.04 -15.96
CA VAL A 236 -0.08 13.92 -15.62
C VAL A 236 0.78 14.68 -16.64
N GLU A 237 1.71 15.47 -16.16
CA GLU A 237 2.68 16.15 -16.99
C GLU A 237 3.94 15.27 -17.14
N TYR A 238 4.31 15.02 -18.41
CA TYR A 238 5.53 14.31 -18.75
C TYR A 238 6.70 15.30 -18.85
N GLU A 239 7.84 14.98 -18.27
CA GLU A 239 9.04 15.83 -18.26
C GLU A 239 9.99 15.50 -19.43
N LEU A 240 9.43 15.27 -20.64
CA LEU A 240 10.16 14.72 -21.79
C LEU A 240 11.18 15.67 -22.45
N GLU A 241 11.14 16.96 -22.15
CA GLU A 241 12.15 17.93 -22.57
C GLU A 241 13.39 17.86 -21.66
N GLN A 242 13.14 17.73 -20.36
CA GLN A 242 14.20 17.62 -19.35
C GLN A 242 14.81 16.22 -19.30
N TYR A 243 14.02 15.18 -19.56
CA TYR A 243 14.42 13.76 -19.53
C TYR A 243 14.00 13.08 -20.84
N PRO A 244 14.71 13.35 -21.96
CA PRO A 244 14.37 12.80 -23.26
C PRO A 244 14.50 11.27 -23.33
N GLU A 245 15.31 10.65 -22.48
CA GLU A 245 15.45 9.21 -22.31
C GLU A 245 14.15 8.50 -21.90
N ASP A 246 13.24 9.20 -21.22
CA ASP A 246 11.91 8.65 -20.88
C ASP A 246 11.10 8.21 -22.12
N LYS A 247 11.46 8.71 -23.32
CA LYS A 247 10.81 8.30 -24.57
C LYS A 247 11.25 6.91 -25.02
N THR A 248 12.45 6.51 -24.68
CA THR A 248 13.14 5.33 -25.23
C THR A 248 13.42 4.26 -24.20
N GLU A 249 13.38 4.59 -22.89
CA GLU A 249 13.65 3.64 -21.81
C GLU A 249 12.65 2.48 -21.84
N PRO A 250 13.12 1.23 -22.05
CA PRO A 250 12.25 0.08 -22.11
C PRO A 250 11.51 -0.15 -20.80
N ARG A 251 10.20 -0.39 -20.88
CA ARG A 251 9.32 -0.71 -19.75
C ARG A 251 9.15 0.41 -18.71
N LEU A 252 9.61 1.64 -18.99
CA LEU A 252 9.35 2.77 -18.12
C LEU A 252 7.86 3.13 -18.11
N GLU A 253 7.27 3.16 -16.94
CA GLU A 253 5.94 3.73 -16.73
C GLU A 253 6.04 5.26 -16.70
N ARG A 254 6.04 5.90 -17.87
CA ARG A 254 6.29 7.35 -18.04
C ARG A 254 5.43 8.23 -17.13
N HIS A 255 4.18 7.83 -16.88
CA HIS A 255 3.27 8.58 -16.02
C HIS A 255 3.68 8.56 -14.54
N VAL A 256 4.59 7.67 -14.14
CA VAL A 256 5.10 7.57 -12.78
C VAL A 256 6.48 8.23 -12.64
N ALA A 257 7.21 8.40 -13.73
CA ALA A 257 8.59 8.88 -13.71
C ALA A 257 8.77 10.23 -12.98
N PRO A 258 7.93 11.27 -13.19
CA PRO A 258 8.04 12.53 -12.44
C PRO A 258 7.86 12.35 -10.92
N ALA A 259 6.94 11.47 -10.52
CA ALA A 259 6.71 11.18 -9.12
C ALA A 259 7.90 10.47 -8.49
N ILE A 260 8.48 9.48 -9.19
CA ILE A 260 9.66 8.74 -8.70
C ILE A 260 10.85 9.67 -8.51
N ARG A 261 11.16 10.51 -9.51
CA ARG A 261 12.27 11.47 -9.41
C ARG A 261 12.12 12.39 -8.19
N ARG A 262 10.96 13.02 -8.03
CA ARG A 262 10.70 13.89 -6.87
C ARG A 262 10.75 13.15 -5.55
N HIS A 263 10.26 11.93 -5.54
CA HIS A 263 10.29 11.08 -4.35
C HIS A 263 11.73 10.73 -3.93
N MET A 264 12.59 10.39 -4.89
CA MET A 264 14.01 10.12 -4.61
C MET A 264 14.77 11.38 -4.18
N LEU A 265 14.48 12.54 -4.78
CA LEU A 265 15.07 13.83 -4.35
C LEU A 265 14.64 14.19 -2.92
N ASP A 266 13.40 13.93 -2.53
CA ASP A 266 12.92 14.13 -1.17
C ASP A 266 13.66 13.22 -0.17
N LEU A 267 13.90 11.94 -0.52
CA LEU A 267 14.72 11.04 0.29
C LEU A 267 16.15 11.59 0.49
N LEU A 268 16.80 12.00 -0.59
CA LEU A 268 18.17 12.53 -0.52
C LEU A 268 18.24 13.79 0.36
N ALA A 269 17.26 14.69 0.21
CA ALA A 269 17.16 15.89 1.05
C ALA A 269 16.88 15.55 2.53
N ALA A 270 16.06 14.52 2.78
CA ALA A 270 15.80 14.05 4.15
C ALA A 270 17.04 13.41 4.78
N ILE A 271 17.84 12.65 4.02
CA ILE A 271 19.10 12.06 4.48
C ILE A 271 20.10 13.18 4.83
N GLU A 272 20.28 14.16 3.96
CA GLU A 272 21.20 15.29 4.17
C GLU A 272 20.86 16.07 5.46
N LYS A 273 19.57 16.33 5.68
CA LYS A 273 19.08 17.09 6.84
C LYS A 273 18.83 16.25 8.09
N ARG A 274 19.01 14.93 8.00
CA ARG A 274 18.59 13.95 9.03
C ARG A 274 17.14 14.16 9.47
N GLY A 275 16.28 14.49 8.49
CA GLY A 275 14.86 14.78 8.68
C GLY A 275 13.96 13.60 8.32
N ARG A 276 12.64 13.86 8.31
CA ARG A 276 11.65 12.89 7.87
C ARG A 276 11.28 13.14 6.40
N PRO A 277 11.33 12.13 5.52
CA PRO A 277 10.87 12.26 4.14
C PRO A 277 9.34 12.34 4.07
N VAL A 278 8.80 12.72 2.91
CA VAL A 278 7.36 12.88 2.71
C VAL A 278 6.57 11.57 2.92
N ALA A 279 7.19 10.44 2.65
CA ALA A 279 6.65 9.10 2.93
C ALA A 279 7.48 8.41 4.02
N ASP A 280 7.52 9.03 5.20
CA ASP A 280 8.24 8.50 6.36
C ASP A 280 7.78 7.09 6.73
N VAL A 281 8.68 6.32 7.35
CA VAL A 281 8.44 4.94 7.77
C VAL A 281 7.19 4.77 8.61
N GLU A 282 6.85 5.74 9.47
CA GLU A 282 5.63 5.72 10.29
C GLU A 282 4.37 5.74 9.43
N GLU A 283 4.34 6.58 8.41
CA GLU A 283 3.23 6.65 7.46
C GLU A 283 3.06 5.35 6.67
N GLY A 284 4.18 4.77 6.23
CA GLY A 284 4.18 3.47 5.58
C GLY A 284 3.72 2.32 6.50
N ALA A 285 4.14 2.35 7.77
CA ALA A 285 3.74 1.37 8.76
C ALA A 285 2.22 1.42 9.02
N ILE A 286 1.64 2.63 9.17
CA ILE A 286 0.20 2.80 9.34
C ILE A 286 -0.56 2.29 8.11
N SER A 287 -0.17 2.71 6.90
CA SER A 287 -0.87 2.32 5.67
C SER A 287 -0.77 0.81 5.41
N THR A 288 0.39 0.20 5.68
CA THR A 288 0.60 -1.25 5.57
C THR A 288 -0.26 -2.01 6.58
N ALA A 289 -0.20 -1.63 7.86
CA ALA A 289 -0.96 -2.29 8.92
C ALA A 289 -2.47 -2.19 8.68
N CYS A 290 -2.99 -1.05 8.21
CA CYS A 290 -4.40 -0.90 7.84
C CYS A 290 -4.83 -1.92 6.76
N CYS A 291 -4.01 -2.13 5.73
CA CYS A 291 -4.28 -3.14 4.70
C CYS A 291 -4.27 -4.57 5.27
N ILE A 292 -3.32 -4.89 6.14
CA ILE A 292 -3.24 -6.19 6.81
C ILE A 292 -4.46 -6.41 7.72
N LEU A 293 -4.86 -5.41 8.51
CA LEU A 293 -6.06 -5.47 9.35
C LEU A 293 -7.34 -5.67 8.51
N GLY A 294 -7.40 -5.09 7.30
CA GLY A 294 -8.47 -5.36 6.34
C GLY A 294 -8.53 -6.85 5.93
N ASN A 295 -7.38 -7.49 5.70
CA ASN A 295 -7.33 -8.93 5.42
C ASN A 295 -7.73 -9.76 6.65
N ILE A 296 -7.28 -9.40 7.85
CA ILE A 296 -7.66 -10.08 9.10
C ILE A 296 -9.16 -9.95 9.35
N ALA A 297 -9.75 -8.74 9.15
CA ALA A 297 -11.19 -8.53 9.28
C ALA A 297 -12.01 -9.41 8.32
N ALA A 298 -11.54 -9.56 7.06
CA ALA A 298 -12.17 -10.45 6.09
C ALA A 298 -12.08 -11.92 6.51
N GLN A 299 -10.91 -12.36 6.99
CA GLN A 299 -10.68 -13.72 7.46
C GLN A 299 -11.57 -14.08 8.65
N LEU A 300 -11.74 -13.15 9.60
CA LEU A 300 -12.52 -13.35 10.82
C LEU A 300 -14.02 -13.05 10.62
N GLY A 301 -14.41 -12.40 9.52
CA GLY A 301 -15.79 -12.03 9.22
C GLY A 301 -16.39 -11.02 10.22
N ARG A 302 -15.56 -10.18 10.84
CA ARG A 302 -16.01 -9.18 11.83
C ARG A 302 -15.21 -7.89 11.79
N THR A 303 -15.80 -6.83 12.34
CA THR A 303 -15.17 -5.51 12.48
C THR A 303 -14.11 -5.54 13.59
N LEU A 304 -12.94 -4.96 13.31
CA LEU A 304 -11.85 -4.81 14.25
C LEU A 304 -11.82 -3.37 14.77
N THR A 305 -11.79 -3.18 16.09
CA THR A 305 -11.54 -1.88 16.74
C THR A 305 -10.06 -1.78 17.09
N TRP A 306 -9.38 -0.75 16.58
CA TRP A 306 -7.94 -0.62 16.68
C TRP A 306 -7.50 0.31 17.81
N ASP A 307 -6.52 -0.11 18.62
CA ASP A 307 -5.80 0.71 19.60
C ASP A 307 -4.40 1.03 19.05
N PRO A 308 -4.17 2.24 18.51
CA PRO A 308 -2.90 2.60 17.90
C PRO A 308 -1.76 2.76 18.92
N ALA A 309 -2.07 3.04 20.19
CA ALA A 309 -1.05 3.19 21.22
C ALA A 309 -0.44 1.84 21.62
N LYS A 310 -1.24 0.79 21.56
CA LYS A 310 -0.80 -0.57 21.89
C LYS A 310 -0.48 -1.43 20.67
N TRP A 311 -0.80 -0.98 19.48
CA TRP A 311 -0.76 -1.77 18.25
C TRP A 311 -1.54 -3.08 18.37
N GLN A 312 -2.79 -2.99 18.85
CA GLN A 312 -3.64 -4.13 19.15
C GLN A 312 -5.09 -3.91 18.74
N VAL A 313 -5.77 -5.00 18.44
CA VAL A 313 -7.23 -5.02 18.30
C VAL A 313 -7.85 -5.09 19.69
N VAL A 314 -8.76 -4.16 19.99
CA VAL A 314 -9.38 -4.02 21.30
C VAL A 314 -10.27 -5.22 21.61
N GLY A 315 -9.97 -5.93 22.69
CA GLY A 315 -10.82 -7.02 23.21
C GLY A 315 -10.94 -8.25 22.29
N ASP A 316 -10.02 -8.43 21.35
CA ASP A 316 -10.06 -9.56 20.39
C ASP A 316 -8.71 -10.29 20.33
N GLU A 317 -8.55 -11.30 21.17
CA GLU A 317 -7.32 -12.07 21.25
C GLU A 317 -7.06 -12.93 20.00
N GLU A 318 -8.11 -13.37 19.30
CA GLU A 318 -7.96 -14.13 18.06
C GLU A 318 -7.39 -13.25 16.96
N ALA A 319 -7.92 -12.02 16.79
CA ALA A 319 -7.37 -11.05 15.87
C ALA A 319 -5.94 -10.66 16.23
N ASN A 320 -5.64 -10.49 17.53
CA ASN A 320 -4.29 -10.15 18.00
C ASN A 320 -3.26 -11.24 17.70
N ARG A 321 -3.63 -12.52 17.71
CA ARG A 321 -2.74 -13.61 17.27
C ARG A 321 -2.39 -13.54 15.80
N LEU A 322 -3.29 -12.99 14.96
CA LEU A 322 -3.09 -12.84 13.52
C LEU A 322 -2.25 -11.62 13.12
N LEU A 323 -1.93 -10.73 14.08
CA LEU A 323 -1.05 -9.58 13.84
C LEU A 323 0.40 -10.00 13.54
N ARG A 324 0.74 -11.25 13.83
CA ARG A 324 2.04 -11.86 13.60
C ARG A 324 1.89 -13.14 12.79
N ARG A 325 2.69 -13.28 11.74
CA ARG A 325 2.81 -14.53 10.98
C ARG A 325 3.89 -15.45 11.58
N PRO A 326 3.68 -16.78 11.60
CA PRO A 326 4.74 -17.70 12.01
C PRO A 326 5.89 -17.69 11.00
N TYR A 327 7.13 -17.62 11.51
CA TYR A 327 8.34 -17.73 10.70
C TYR A 327 8.83 -19.19 10.66
N ARG A 328 9.30 -19.59 9.49
CA ARG A 328 9.99 -20.89 9.30
C ARG A 328 11.42 -20.79 9.80
N GLN A 329 11.88 -21.79 10.51
CA GLN A 329 13.28 -21.90 10.92
C GLN A 329 14.22 -21.98 9.69
N PRO A 330 15.45 -21.41 9.72
CA PRO A 330 16.10 -20.81 10.90
C PRO A 330 15.79 -19.33 11.13
N TRP A 331 14.92 -18.69 10.34
CA TRP A 331 14.62 -17.27 10.45
C TRP A 331 13.87 -16.94 11.75
N VAL A 332 14.22 -15.80 12.35
CA VAL A 332 13.63 -15.31 13.60
C VAL A 332 12.80 -14.08 13.30
N HIS A 333 11.55 -14.10 13.75
CA HIS A 333 10.64 -12.98 13.59
C HIS A 333 11.17 -11.74 14.34
N PRO A 334 11.20 -10.54 13.71
CA PRO A 334 11.71 -9.35 14.35
C PRO A 334 10.77 -8.88 15.48
N GLU A 335 11.37 -8.46 16.60
CA GLU A 335 10.65 -8.01 17.79
C GLU A 335 10.78 -6.50 17.97
N PRO A 336 9.66 -5.75 18.04
CA PRO A 336 9.70 -4.31 18.30
C PRO A 336 10.43 -3.96 19.60
N ALA A 337 10.29 -4.80 20.63
CA ALA A 337 10.93 -4.62 21.94
C ALA A 337 12.46 -4.59 21.89
N LYS A 338 13.09 -5.18 20.87
CA LYS A 338 14.55 -5.08 20.66
C LYS A 338 15.01 -3.63 20.46
N TYR A 339 14.12 -2.77 19.99
CA TYR A 339 14.40 -1.37 19.63
C TYR A 339 13.61 -0.36 20.50
N ALA A 340 13.01 -0.80 21.61
CA ALA A 340 12.28 0.06 22.54
C ALA A 340 13.22 0.98 23.35
#